data_ffc5252e857a3776bd2e00b88fb5ebaa
#
_entry.id   ffc5252e857a3776bd2e00b88fb5ebaa
#
_cell.length_a   1.000
_cell.length_b   1.000
_cell.length_c   1.000
_cell.angle_alpha   90.00
_cell.angle_beta   90.00
_cell.angle_gamma   90.00
#
_symmetry.space_group_name_H-M   'P 1'
#
loop_
_entity.id
_entity.type
_entity.pdbx_description
1 polymer ?
#
loop_
_entity_poly.entity_id
_entity_poly.type
_entity_poly.pdbx_seq_one_letter_code
_entity_poly.pdbx_strand_id
1 'polypeptide(L)'
;MDKSLVKGIKAVINEIAGYDYISRVKYVIFLVCSELYQLKISGCCTESNDTAIFKEYNNFDLNDDNAKKRIVELMSKNTQGIGTSDLYPALLYEELLTCKEKKPLGQVYTPLEIIGSMLDQVFQIKNIDKNIKILDPSCGGGYFLIELYKYINNACPEIDKKYIIENMLYGIDIDNFSIFLSKMGLILHSGLNDVEFNVYNADFLADNLNIGNFDIIIGNPPYVGHKNMNMEYRKILYEKYSDVYYNKADISYCFFKKGKDVLKSDGIISFITSRYFMEALYADKLRNFLKNKFNIVTIFDYNGNKVFKRAMISPAIVTLSNSWNKNMFTYVKKSNDIFESYEYRQDKLKDSGWIILKDEEEKLFEKIDSISNIYIKDILTIRQGIITGCDKAFVVDEEVIEKYKIESFLLRKWIKNSNISRNAVKYNNLYLIYSDIIEDEKYCPNAIKYLHNFKDTLMNRRECVKGFRKWYELQWGRNKSDYENPKIIFPYKSKQNSFYYDDKAYFCSADIYLMNNFSEDVPLNYLISYLNSDIFEFYLKCHVKKVGMDIYEYYPNKLNYLKIYLPQENIAQNFSHLGKFSIEILHKKVFNIDEKEVNIIKNYLYKKVMTQIEEI
;
A
#
# COMPACT_ATOMS: atom_id res chain seq x y z
N MET A 1 -25.93 -0.16 1.17
CA MET A 1 -26.44 0.39 2.45
C MET A 1 -27.25 1.67 2.16
N ASP A 2 -28.43 1.81 2.74
CA ASP A 2 -29.31 2.95 2.51
C ASP A 2 -28.69 4.25 3.05
N LYS A 3 -28.53 5.25 2.18
CA LYS A 3 -27.95 6.56 2.53
C LYS A 3 -28.82 7.33 3.53
N SER A 4 -30.13 7.11 3.52
CA SER A 4 -31.08 7.74 4.44
C SER A 4 -30.91 7.23 5.86
N LEU A 5 -30.74 5.91 6.04
CA LEU A 5 -30.46 5.28 7.32
C LEU A 5 -29.13 5.79 7.90
N VAL A 6 -28.05 5.79 7.11
CA VAL A 6 -26.75 6.31 7.54
C VAL A 6 -26.83 7.77 7.98
N LYS A 7 -27.57 8.61 7.25
CA LYS A 7 -27.77 10.03 7.59
C LYS A 7 -28.56 10.18 8.90
N GLY A 8 -29.60 9.38 9.09
CA GLY A 8 -30.39 9.37 10.33
C GLY A 8 -29.55 8.98 11.54
N ILE A 9 -28.76 7.92 11.41
CA ILE A 9 -27.87 7.46 12.49
C ILE A 9 -26.80 8.51 12.81
N LYS A 10 -26.20 9.16 11.81
CA LYS A 10 -25.27 10.28 12.02
C LYS A 10 -25.90 11.44 12.81
N ALA A 11 -27.15 11.74 12.57
CA ALA A 11 -27.87 12.78 13.32
C ALA A 11 -27.99 12.40 14.80
N VAL A 12 -28.37 11.16 15.11
CA VAL A 12 -28.43 10.67 16.50
C VAL A 12 -27.07 10.75 17.19
N ILE A 13 -25.98 10.31 16.53
CA ILE A 13 -24.62 10.38 17.08
C ILE A 13 -24.22 11.81 17.43
N ASN A 14 -24.58 12.79 16.61
CA ASN A 14 -24.20 14.19 16.81
C ASN A 14 -24.98 14.88 17.94
N GLU A 15 -26.15 14.37 18.32
CA GLU A 15 -26.97 14.90 19.41
C GLU A 15 -26.53 14.44 20.79
N ILE A 16 -25.81 13.31 20.87
CA ILE A 16 -25.27 12.81 22.15
C ILE A 16 -24.13 13.74 22.61
N ALA A 17 -24.28 14.27 23.83
CA ALA A 17 -23.29 15.18 24.42
C ALA A 17 -22.34 14.47 25.39
N GLY A 18 -21.21 15.09 25.68
CA GLY A 18 -20.33 14.70 26.82
C GLY A 18 -19.35 13.56 26.54
N TYR A 19 -19.33 12.97 25.34
CA TYR A 19 -18.46 11.84 25.01
C TYR A 19 -17.69 12.08 23.70
N ASP A 20 -16.53 11.41 23.55
CA ASP A 20 -15.79 11.43 22.29
C ASP A 20 -16.60 10.78 21.16
N TYR A 21 -16.24 11.12 19.92
CA TYR A 21 -17.01 10.67 18.76
C TYR A 21 -17.03 9.15 18.61
N ILE A 22 -15.92 8.45 18.89
CA ILE A 22 -15.82 6.99 18.76
C ILE A 22 -16.74 6.30 19.77
N SER A 23 -16.75 6.74 21.02
CA SER A 23 -17.62 6.21 22.07
C SER A 23 -19.10 6.35 21.69
N ARG A 24 -19.49 7.51 21.16
CA ARG A 24 -20.86 7.73 20.67
C ARG A 24 -21.22 6.82 19.50
N VAL A 25 -20.31 6.64 18.54
CA VAL A 25 -20.51 5.74 17.40
C VAL A 25 -20.69 4.30 17.89
N LYS A 26 -19.82 3.81 18.77
CA LYS A 26 -19.90 2.44 19.32
C LYS A 26 -21.23 2.22 20.04
N TYR A 27 -21.64 3.17 20.88
CA TYR A 27 -22.93 3.09 21.59
C TYR A 27 -24.13 3.03 20.64
N VAL A 28 -24.19 3.92 19.66
CA VAL A 28 -25.31 3.93 18.71
C VAL A 28 -25.33 2.66 17.84
N ILE A 29 -24.17 2.14 17.44
CA ILE A 29 -24.09 0.85 16.74
C ILE A 29 -24.54 -0.31 17.62
N PHE A 30 -24.21 -0.30 18.91
CA PHE A 30 -24.72 -1.27 19.88
C PHE A 30 -26.25 -1.25 19.92
N LEU A 31 -26.88 -0.05 19.99
CA LEU A 31 -28.33 0.09 19.94
C LEU A 31 -28.93 -0.42 18.62
N VAL A 32 -28.30 -0.13 17.49
CA VAL A 32 -28.73 -0.66 16.17
C VAL A 32 -28.67 -2.19 16.16
N CYS A 33 -27.62 -2.79 16.70
CA CYS A 33 -27.50 -4.24 16.83
C CYS A 33 -28.61 -4.83 17.72
N SER A 34 -28.94 -4.16 18.83
CA SER A 34 -30.02 -4.55 19.73
C SER A 34 -31.37 -4.58 19.01
N GLU A 35 -31.68 -3.53 18.25
CA GLU A 35 -32.93 -3.46 17.48
C GLU A 35 -32.99 -4.51 16.35
N LEU A 36 -31.89 -4.70 15.61
CA LEU A 36 -31.80 -5.75 14.59
C LEU A 36 -32.01 -7.15 15.17
N TYR A 37 -31.46 -7.41 16.36
CA TYR A 37 -31.63 -8.66 17.07
C TYR A 37 -33.09 -8.89 17.44
N GLN A 38 -33.76 -7.88 18.03
CA GLN A 38 -35.18 -7.97 18.39
C GLN A 38 -36.05 -8.24 17.17
N LEU A 39 -35.84 -7.51 16.09
CA LEU A 39 -36.63 -7.65 14.86
C LEU A 39 -36.49 -9.02 14.18
N LYS A 40 -35.33 -9.66 14.31
CA LYS A 40 -34.97 -10.87 13.56
C LYS A 40 -35.07 -12.16 14.35
N ILE A 41 -34.69 -12.14 15.61
CA ILE A 41 -34.41 -13.36 16.38
C ILE A 41 -35.45 -13.57 17.48
N SER A 42 -35.78 -12.53 18.27
CA SER A 42 -36.60 -12.70 19.48
C SER A 42 -38.13 -12.61 19.25
N GLY A 43 -38.58 -12.18 18.08
CA GLY A 43 -40.02 -12.16 17.75
C GLY A 43 -40.89 -11.51 18.83
N CYS A 44 -40.61 -10.28 19.26
CA CYS A 44 -41.45 -9.46 20.15
C CYS A 44 -41.51 -9.81 21.66
N CYS A 45 -40.82 -10.83 22.18
CA CYS A 45 -41.14 -11.32 23.53
C CYS A 45 -40.00 -11.23 24.60
N THR A 46 -38.77 -10.87 24.23
CA THR A 46 -37.67 -10.72 25.21
C THR A 46 -36.90 -9.43 24.96
N GLU A 47 -36.58 -8.68 26.02
CA GLU A 47 -35.66 -7.55 25.89
C GLU A 47 -34.28 -8.06 25.47
N SER A 48 -33.69 -7.48 24.43
CA SER A 48 -32.36 -7.88 23.91
C SER A 48 -31.26 -7.80 24.98
N ASN A 49 -31.44 -6.94 25.97
CA ASN A 49 -30.51 -6.76 27.10
C ASN A 49 -30.37 -8.00 28.00
N ASP A 50 -31.26 -8.98 27.90
CA ASP A 50 -31.19 -10.22 28.69
C ASP A 50 -30.33 -11.31 28.04
N THR A 51 -29.93 -11.16 26.77
CA THR A 51 -29.07 -12.14 26.12
C THR A 51 -27.60 -11.96 26.54
N ALA A 52 -26.89 -13.09 26.64
CA ALA A 52 -25.51 -13.13 27.12
C ALA A 52 -24.57 -12.17 26.37
N ILE A 53 -24.73 -12.05 25.03
CA ILE A 53 -23.87 -11.21 24.20
C ILE A 53 -24.03 -9.72 24.52
N PHE A 54 -25.26 -9.25 24.76
CA PHE A 54 -25.47 -7.84 25.09
C PHE A 54 -25.01 -7.53 26.52
N LYS A 55 -25.15 -8.48 27.47
CA LYS A 55 -24.60 -8.34 28.83
C LYS A 55 -23.06 -8.27 28.83
N GLU A 56 -22.41 -9.10 28.01
CA GLU A 56 -20.95 -9.13 27.88
C GLU A 56 -20.39 -7.79 27.36
N TYR A 57 -21.10 -7.13 26.43
CA TYR A 57 -20.61 -5.93 25.75
C TYR A 57 -21.27 -4.62 26.19
N ASN A 58 -22.24 -4.64 27.10
CA ASN A 58 -22.90 -3.44 27.61
C ASN A 58 -22.06 -2.69 28.69
N ASN A 59 -20.84 -2.33 28.32
CA ASN A 59 -19.89 -1.59 29.16
C ASN A 59 -19.85 -0.10 28.78
N PHE A 60 -20.99 0.47 28.41
CA PHE A 60 -21.07 1.89 28.08
C PHE A 60 -21.49 2.68 29.31
N ASP A 61 -20.65 3.66 29.72
CA ASP A 61 -21.05 4.68 30.72
C ASP A 61 -22.15 5.61 30.19
N LEU A 62 -22.49 5.48 28.91
CA LEU A 62 -23.42 6.26 28.15
C LEU A 62 -24.80 5.56 28.17
N ASN A 63 -25.82 6.25 28.70
CA ASN A 63 -27.21 5.80 28.71
C ASN A 63 -28.12 6.96 28.28
N ASP A 64 -28.48 7.01 26.99
CA ASP A 64 -29.29 8.09 26.40
C ASP A 64 -30.62 7.54 25.88
N ASP A 65 -31.69 7.76 26.65
CA ASP A 65 -33.04 7.26 26.32
C ASP A 65 -33.64 7.93 25.07
N ASN A 66 -33.21 9.16 24.75
CA ASN A 66 -33.62 9.82 23.51
C ASN A 66 -32.96 9.16 22.29
N ALA A 67 -31.67 8.86 22.38
CA ALA A 67 -30.96 8.12 21.33
C ALA A 67 -31.60 6.74 21.11
N LYS A 68 -31.92 6.01 22.18
CA LYS A 68 -32.62 4.72 22.07
C LYS A 68 -33.94 4.84 21.30
N LYS A 69 -34.85 5.75 21.72
CA LYS A 69 -36.13 5.96 21.05
C LYS A 69 -35.96 6.28 19.56
N ARG A 70 -35.02 7.17 19.23
CA ARG A 70 -34.76 7.55 17.83
C ARG A 70 -34.20 6.43 17.00
N ILE A 71 -33.33 5.57 17.56
CA ILE A 71 -32.82 4.39 16.84
C ILE A 71 -33.97 3.41 16.56
N VAL A 72 -34.84 3.12 17.54
CA VAL A 72 -36.04 2.29 17.34
C VAL A 72 -36.91 2.83 16.19
N GLU A 73 -37.22 4.14 16.16
CA GLU A 73 -37.97 4.76 15.10
C GLU A 73 -37.29 4.69 13.74
N LEU A 74 -35.99 4.92 13.69
CA LEU A 74 -35.20 4.82 12.45
C LEU A 74 -35.18 3.38 11.91
N MET A 75 -34.97 2.40 12.77
CA MET A 75 -34.89 1.00 12.38
C MET A 75 -36.25 0.50 11.92
N SER A 76 -37.36 0.80 12.63
CA SER A 76 -38.71 0.40 12.24
C SER A 76 -39.14 0.94 10.87
N LYS A 77 -38.71 2.17 10.50
CA LYS A 77 -39.02 2.79 9.20
C LYS A 77 -38.19 2.23 8.06
N ASN A 78 -36.95 1.82 8.31
CA ASN A 78 -36.00 1.45 7.26
C ASN A 78 -35.84 -0.07 7.08
N THR A 79 -36.34 -0.89 8.01
CA THR A 79 -36.23 -2.36 7.91
C THR A 79 -37.42 -3.02 7.19
N GLN A 80 -38.51 -2.28 6.93
CA GLN A 80 -39.68 -2.77 6.15
C GLN A 80 -39.38 -2.94 4.65
N GLY A 81 -38.37 -3.69 4.26
CA GLY A 81 -38.00 -3.93 2.86
C GLY A 81 -36.54 -4.20 2.60
N ILE A 82 -35.70 -4.04 3.58
CA ILE A 82 -34.29 -4.48 3.49
C ILE A 82 -34.26 -5.95 3.92
N GLY A 83 -33.91 -6.83 3.00
CA GLY A 83 -33.58 -8.21 3.35
C GLY A 83 -32.47 -8.13 4.40
N THR A 84 -32.80 -8.52 5.62
CA THR A 84 -31.86 -8.45 6.78
C THR A 84 -30.60 -9.29 6.58
N SER A 85 -30.55 -10.14 5.54
CA SER A 85 -29.39 -10.89 5.06
C SER A 85 -28.24 -10.02 4.53
N ASP A 86 -28.52 -8.75 4.18
CA ASP A 86 -27.54 -7.85 3.57
C ASP A 86 -26.97 -6.80 4.54
N LEU A 87 -27.40 -6.86 5.80
CA LEU A 87 -27.03 -5.84 6.80
C LEU A 87 -25.88 -6.34 7.66
N TYR A 88 -24.70 -5.81 7.37
CA TYR A 88 -23.50 -6.03 8.18
C TYR A 88 -23.33 -4.89 9.18
N PRO A 89 -23.47 -5.11 10.51
CA PRO A 89 -23.27 -4.06 11.51
C PRO A 89 -21.90 -3.40 11.41
N ALA A 90 -20.89 -4.18 11.06
CA ALA A 90 -19.54 -3.68 10.88
C ALA A 90 -19.40 -2.71 9.71
N LEU A 91 -20.13 -2.90 8.59
CA LEU A 91 -20.16 -1.94 7.48
C LEU A 91 -20.72 -0.59 7.92
N LEU A 92 -21.77 -0.60 8.73
CA LEU A 92 -22.35 0.61 9.25
C LEU A 92 -21.38 1.33 10.19
N TYR A 93 -20.74 0.59 11.10
CA TYR A 93 -19.71 1.11 11.99
C TYR A 93 -18.58 1.79 11.22
N GLU A 94 -18.04 1.11 10.21
CA GLU A 94 -16.98 1.66 9.38
C GLU A 94 -17.40 2.89 8.56
N GLU A 95 -18.63 2.95 8.06
CA GLU A 95 -19.12 4.11 7.31
C GLU A 95 -19.25 5.35 8.19
N LEU A 96 -19.49 5.15 9.49
CA LEU A 96 -19.58 6.22 10.47
C LEU A 96 -18.22 6.74 10.94
N LEU A 97 -17.18 5.92 10.94
CA LEU A 97 -15.83 6.35 11.33
C LEU A 97 -15.19 7.25 10.28
N THR A 98 -14.51 8.31 10.73
CA THR A 98 -13.72 9.21 9.87
C THR A 98 -12.36 8.62 9.51
N CYS A 99 -11.69 9.20 8.50
CA CYS A 99 -10.33 8.78 8.12
C CYS A 99 -9.28 8.97 9.24
N LYS A 100 -9.51 9.88 10.19
CA LYS A 100 -8.59 10.12 11.33
C LYS A 100 -8.68 9.00 12.35
N GLU A 101 -9.86 8.47 12.58
CA GLU A 101 -10.14 7.43 13.57
C GLU A 101 -9.73 6.03 13.09
N LYS A 102 -9.78 5.78 11.79
CA LYS A 102 -9.38 4.51 11.17
C LYS A 102 -7.86 4.30 11.09
N LYS A 103 -7.09 5.38 10.94
CA LYS A 103 -5.62 5.30 10.76
C LYS A 103 -4.85 4.58 11.87
N PRO A 104 -5.15 4.79 13.17
CA PRO A 104 -4.40 4.15 14.23
C PRO A 104 -4.56 2.62 14.27
N LEU A 105 -5.70 2.11 13.83
CA LEU A 105 -6.07 0.70 13.93
C LEU A 105 -5.64 -0.13 12.71
N GLY A 106 -5.22 0.49 11.61
CA GLY A 106 -4.86 -0.21 10.38
C GLY A 106 -6.02 -0.99 9.74
N GLN A 107 -7.24 -0.77 10.20
CA GLN A 107 -8.45 -1.46 9.75
C GLN A 107 -8.81 -1.06 8.33
N VAL A 108 -8.93 -2.05 7.46
CA VAL A 108 -9.32 -1.87 6.06
C VAL A 108 -10.37 -2.93 5.73
N TYR A 109 -11.57 -2.49 5.37
CA TYR A 109 -12.64 -3.37 4.92
C TYR A 109 -12.29 -4.08 3.61
N THR A 110 -12.46 -5.39 3.58
CA THR A 110 -12.32 -6.20 2.37
C THR A 110 -13.66 -6.30 1.66
N PRO A 111 -13.79 -5.87 0.39
CA PRO A 111 -15.03 -6.01 -0.38
C PRO A 111 -15.51 -7.47 -0.44
N LEU A 112 -16.81 -7.68 -0.29
CA LEU A 112 -17.40 -9.03 -0.24
C LEU A 112 -17.12 -9.85 -1.50
N GLU A 113 -17.07 -9.20 -2.67
CA GLU A 113 -16.69 -9.85 -3.94
C GLU A 113 -15.28 -10.46 -3.90
N ILE A 114 -14.36 -9.79 -3.20
CA ILE A 114 -12.99 -10.30 -3.02
C ILE A 114 -12.99 -11.47 -2.05
N ILE A 115 -13.72 -11.36 -0.95
CA ILE A 115 -13.85 -12.46 0.01
C ILE A 115 -14.43 -13.69 -0.71
N GLY A 116 -15.51 -13.53 -1.47
CA GLY A 116 -16.10 -14.61 -2.28
C GLY A 116 -15.07 -15.27 -3.21
N SER A 117 -14.32 -14.46 -3.96
CA SER A 117 -13.24 -14.97 -4.84
C SER A 117 -12.15 -15.71 -4.07
N MET A 118 -11.78 -15.26 -2.86
CA MET A 118 -10.81 -15.95 -2.03
C MET A 118 -11.36 -17.30 -1.51
N LEU A 119 -12.63 -17.35 -1.13
CA LEU A 119 -13.30 -18.59 -0.71
C LEU A 119 -13.36 -19.60 -1.85
N ASP A 120 -13.77 -19.16 -3.06
CA ASP A 120 -13.79 -20.02 -4.24
C ASP A 120 -12.41 -20.65 -4.52
N GLN A 121 -11.35 -19.84 -4.46
CA GLN A 121 -9.98 -20.34 -4.67
C GLN A 121 -9.57 -21.35 -3.61
N VAL A 122 -9.84 -21.08 -2.34
CA VAL A 122 -9.44 -21.96 -1.25
C VAL A 122 -10.22 -23.29 -1.30
N PHE A 123 -11.52 -23.24 -1.55
CA PHE A 123 -12.36 -24.47 -1.59
C PHE A 123 -12.26 -25.25 -2.91
N GLN A 124 -11.64 -24.70 -3.95
CA GLN A 124 -11.17 -25.48 -5.09
C GLN A 124 -9.97 -26.39 -4.75
N ILE A 125 -9.19 -26.03 -3.72
CA ILE A 125 -7.99 -26.77 -3.30
C ILE A 125 -8.29 -27.71 -2.13
N LYS A 126 -9.14 -27.27 -1.18
CA LYS A 126 -9.47 -27.96 0.06
C LYS A 126 -10.95 -28.24 0.13
N ASN A 127 -11.32 -29.52 0.21
CA ASN A 127 -12.72 -29.92 0.35
C ASN A 127 -13.30 -29.49 1.69
N ILE A 128 -14.60 -29.15 1.70
CA ILE A 128 -15.34 -28.88 2.92
C ILE A 128 -15.76 -30.21 3.52
N ASP A 129 -15.34 -30.48 4.75
CA ASP A 129 -15.85 -31.53 5.59
C ASP A 129 -16.15 -30.98 6.99
N LYS A 130 -16.94 -31.71 7.78
CA LYS A 130 -17.37 -31.25 9.11
C LYS A 130 -16.25 -31.09 10.15
N ASN A 131 -15.05 -31.61 9.89
CA ASN A 131 -13.92 -31.51 10.81
C ASN A 131 -12.97 -30.35 10.42
N ILE A 132 -13.27 -29.63 9.34
CA ILE A 132 -12.45 -28.52 8.88
C ILE A 132 -12.50 -27.37 9.90
N LYS A 133 -11.34 -26.85 10.28
CA LYS A 133 -11.19 -25.69 11.14
C LYS A 133 -10.60 -24.53 10.37
N ILE A 134 -11.29 -23.40 10.40
CA ILE A 134 -10.96 -22.22 9.60
C ILE A 134 -10.75 -21.03 10.54
N LEU A 135 -9.60 -20.37 10.43
CA LEU A 135 -9.23 -19.23 11.25
C LEU A 135 -9.14 -17.93 10.41
N ASP A 136 -9.80 -16.88 10.89
CA ASP A 136 -9.43 -15.51 10.54
C ASP A 136 -8.65 -14.89 11.71
N PRO A 137 -7.32 -14.66 11.57
CA PRO A 137 -6.47 -14.20 12.66
C PRO A 137 -6.55 -12.69 12.94
N SER A 138 -7.37 -11.95 12.20
CA SER A 138 -7.62 -10.50 12.32
C SER A 138 -9.03 -10.17 11.84
N CYS A 139 -10.02 -10.84 12.44
CA CYS A 139 -11.37 -10.95 11.88
C CYS A 139 -12.15 -9.63 11.83
N GLY A 140 -11.71 -8.59 12.55
CA GLY A 140 -12.42 -7.32 12.60
C GLY A 140 -13.90 -7.48 12.87
N GLY A 141 -14.75 -6.87 12.07
CA GLY A 141 -16.20 -7.00 12.16
C GLY A 141 -16.79 -8.29 11.58
N GLY A 142 -15.99 -9.32 11.34
CA GLY A 142 -16.43 -10.68 11.03
C GLY A 142 -16.78 -10.96 9.56
N TYR A 143 -16.37 -10.14 8.61
CA TYR A 143 -16.75 -10.30 7.20
C TYR A 143 -16.36 -11.67 6.63
N PHE A 144 -15.13 -12.11 6.85
CA PHE A 144 -14.69 -13.44 6.41
C PHE A 144 -15.48 -14.55 7.12
N LEU A 145 -15.72 -14.43 8.42
CA LEU A 145 -16.46 -15.44 9.19
C LEU A 145 -17.91 -15.56 8.72
N ILE A 146 -18.57 -14.42 8.43
CA ILE A 146 -19.95 -14.40 7.92
C ILE A 146 -20.01 -15.00 6.51
N GLU A 147 -19.11 -14.63 5.62
CA GLU A 147 -19.10 -15.17 4.27
C GLU A 147 -18.69 -16.65 4.25
N LEU A 148 -17.79 -17.08 5.12
CA LEU A 148 -17.48 -18.51 5.34
C LEU A 148 -18.71 -19.28 5.82
N TYR A 149 -19.44 -18.76 6.82
CA TYR A 149 -20.68 -19.37 7.28
C TYR A 149 -21.67 -19.53 6.11
N LYS A 150 -21.92 -18.49 5.34
CA LYS A 150 -22.83 -18.53 4.19
C LYS A 150 -22.36 -19.54 3.14
N TYR A 151 -21.06 -19.52 2.82
CA TYR A 151 -20.46 -20.41 1.82
C TYR A 151 -20.62 -21.88 2.20
N ILE A 152 -20.26 -22.24 3.44
CA ILE A 152 -20.35 -23.62 3.94
C ILE A 152 -21.81 -24.06 4.04
N ASN A 153 -22.69 -23.22 4.61
CA ASN A 153 -24.12 -23.54 4.73
C ASN A 153 -24.80 -23.75 3.37
N ASN A 154 -24.37 -23.04 2.33
CA ASN A 154 -24.91 -23.22 0.98
C ASN A 154 -24.31 -24.43 0.26
N ALA A 155 -22.99 -24.68 0.43
CA ALA A 155 -22.29 -25.78 -0.23
C ALA A 155 -22.57 -27.15 0.41
N CYS A 156 -22.80 -27.18 1.74
CA CYS A 156 -22.99 -28.38 2.52
C CYS A 156 -24.21 -28.23 3.45
N PRO A 157 -25.44 -28.21 2.91
CA PRO A 157 -26.66 -27.99 3.70
C PRO A 157 -26.96 -29.08 4.71
N GLU A 158 -26.29 -30.22 4.62
CA GLU A 158 -26.34 -31.34 5.57
C GLU A 158 -25.58 -31.05 6.86
N ILE A 159 -24.68 -30.04 6.87
CA ILE A 159 -23.97 -29.63 8.10
C ILE A 159 -24.86 -28.68 8.87
N ASP A 160 -25.13 -29.00 10.13
CA ASP A 160 -25.96 -28.15 10.99
C ASP A 160 -25.34 -26.75 11.16
N LYS A 161 -26.19 -25.71 11.08
CA LYS A 161 -25.78 -24.30 11.16
C LYS A 161 -25.07 -23.95 12.47
N LYS A 162 -25.54 -24.51 13.59
CA LYS A 162 -24.93 -24.33 14.91
C LYS A 162 -23.54 -24.98 14.92
N TYR A 163 -23.43 -26.17 14.35
CA TYR A 163 -22.15 -26.88 14.23
C TYR A 163 -21.11 -26.07 13.43
N ILE A 164 -21.50 -25.45 12.31
CA ILE A 164 -20.59 -24.60 11.53
C ILE A 164 -19.98 -23.53 12.41
N ILE A 165 -20.79 -22.80 13.19
CA ILE A 165 -20.34 -21.68 14.00
C ILE A 165 -19.48 -22.16 15.17
N GLU A 166 -19.90 -23.20 15.87
CA GLU A 166 -19.27 -23.68 17.11
C GLU A 166 -18.01 -24.51 16.89
N ASN A 167 -17.84 -25.13 15.72
CA ASN A 167 -16.76 -26.11 15.53
C ASN A 167 -15.84 -25.80 14.35
N MET A 168 -16.32 -25.08 13.34
CA MET A 168 -15.57 -24.86 12.10
C MET A 168 -14.95 -23.48 11.99
N LEU A 169 -15.59 -22.44 12.56
CA LEU A 169 -15.18 -21.04 12.40
C LEU A 169 -14.49 -20.48 13.64
N TYR A 170 -13.31 -19.91 13.43
CA TYR A 170 -12.50 -19.29 14.47
C TYR A 170 -12.09 -17.88 14.06
N GLY A 171 -12.17 -16.92 14.99
CA GLY A 171 -11.77 -15.54 14.76
C GLY A 171 -10.94 -14.97 15.91
N ILE A 172 -10.01 -14.10 15.60
CA ILE A 172 -9.21 -13.38 16.59
C ILE A 172 -9.15 -11.91 16.19
N ASP A 173 -9.35 -10.99 17.13
CA ASP A 173 -9.09 -9.57 16.94
C ASP A 173 -8.70 -8.90 18.27
N ILE A 174 -7.90 -7.85 18.20
CA ILE A 174 -7.47 -7.07 19.37
C ILE A 174 -8.54 -6.08 19.84
N ASP A 175 -9.48 -5.69 18.99
CA ASP A 175 -10.55 -4.75 19.32
C ASP A 175 -11.80 -5.49 19.80
N ASN A 176 -12.11 -5.36 21.09
CA ASN A 176 -13.26 -6.00 21.69
C ASN A 176 -14.59 -5.62 21.04
N PHE A 177 -14.73 -4.39 20.53
CA PHE A 177 -15.94 -3.99 19.84
C PHE A 177 -16.08 -4.65 18.47
N SER A 178 -14.99 -4.87 17.77
CA SER A 178 -14.95 -5.66 16.53
C SER A 178 -15.40 -7.11 16.77
N ILE A 179 -14.99 -7.73 17.89
CA ILE A 179 -15.45 -9.06 18.30
C ILE A 179 -16.98 -9.08 18.50
N PHE A 180 -17.53 -8.08 19.18
CA PHE A 180 -18.98 -7.93 19.31
C PHE A 180 -19.68 -7.87 17.95
N LEU A 181 -19.18 -7.04 17.04
CA LEU A 181 -19.74 -6.91 15.68
C LEU A 181 -19.68 -8.22 14.88
N SER A 182 -18.58 -8.96 15.05
CA SER A 182 -18.37 -10.26 14.40
C SER A 182 -19.39 -11.30 14.89
N LYS A 183 -19.56 -11.43 16.21
CA LYS A 183 -20.55 -12.33 16.83
C LYS A 183 -21.98 -11.92 16.41
N MET A 184 -22.30 -10.62 16.46
CA MET A 184 -23.61 -10.11 16.02
C MET A 184 -23.88 -10.37 14.55
N GLY A 185 -22.88 -10.21 13.70
CA GLY A 185 -23.00 -10.54 12.28
C GLY A 185 -23.34 -12.01 12.05
N LEU A 186 -22.68 -12.93 12.76
CA LEU A 186 -22.97 -14.35 12.68
C LEU A 186 -24.39 -14.68 13.18
N ILE A 187 -24.83 -14.11 14.29
CA ILE A 187 -26.21 -14.25 14.81
C ILE A 187 -27.23 -13.79 13.75
N LEU A 188 -27.06 -12.59 13.23
CA LEU A 188 -28.01 -11.99 12.28
C LEU A 188 -28.09 -12.79 10.97
N HIS A 189 -27.02 -13.41 10.51
CA HIS A 189 -27.01 -14.19 9.27
C HIS A 189 -27.41 -15.65 9.45
N SER A 190 -27.14 -16.24 10.61
CA SER A 190 -27.55 -17.62 10.91
C SER A 190 -29.01 -17.73 11.40
N GLY A 191 -29.51 -16.70 12.08
CA GLY A 191 -30.76 -16.71 12.81
C GLY A 191 -30.68 -17.46 14.15
N LEU A 192 -29.49 -17.81 14.61
CA LEU A 192 -29.26 -18.55 15.85
C LEU A 192 -28.86 -17.61 16.99
N ASN A 193 -29.40 -17.82 18.17
CA ASN A 193 -29.11 -17.03 19.37
C ASN A 193 -28.45 -17.83 20.51
N ASP A 194 -28.50 -19.15 20.44
CA ASP A 194 -27.91 -20.06 21.41
C ASP A 194 -26.72 -20.80 20.76
N VAL A 195 -25.62 -20.07 20.58
CA VAL A 195 -24.39 -20.59 19.97
C VAL A 195 -23.17 -20.14 20.75
N GLU A 196 -22.18 -21.03 20.84
CA GLU A 196 -20.85 -20.73 21.36
C GLU A 196 -19.93 -20.27 20.22
N PHE A 197 -19.26 -19.14 20.42
CA PHE A 197 -18.41 -18.56 19.38
C PHE A 197 -16.93 -18.80 19.69
N ASN A 198 -16.19 -19.33 18.73
CA ASN A 198 -14.71 -19.36 18.80
C ASN A 198 -14.13 -18.05 18.26
N VAL A 199 -14.61 -16.93 18.78
CA VAL A 199 -14.18 -15.57 18.39
C VAL A 199 -13.62 -14.87 19.61
N TYR A 200 -12.29 -14.65 19.61
CA TYR A 200 -11.50 -14.28 20.78
C TYR A 200 -10.97 -12.85 20.68
N ASN A 201 -11.12 -12.08 21.78
CA ASN A 201 -10.44 -10.82 21.94
C ASN A 201 -9.01 -11.05 22.41
N ALA A 202 -8.05 -11.04 21.50
CA ALA A 202 -6.65 -11.34 21.78
C ALA A 202 -5.74 -10.79 20.68
N ASP A 203 -4.45 -10.70 20.98
CA ASP A 203 -3.41 -10.43 19.99
C ASP A 203 -2.88 -11.74 19.41
N PHE A 204 -3.20 -12.02 18.15
CA PHE A 204 -2.74 -13.23 17.46
C PHE A 204 -1.21 -13.38 17.48
N LEU A 205 -0.47 -12.27 17.43
CA LEU A 205 1.00 -12.29 17.38
C LEU A 205 1.64 -12.35 18.77
N ALA A 206 1.06 -11.68 19.76
CA ALA A 206 1.65 -11.55 21.08
C ALA A 206 1.20 -12.67 22.04
N ASP A 207 -0.07 -13.06 21.99
CA ASP A 207 -0.68 -13.97 22.94
C ASP A 207 -0.43 -15.45 22.60
N ASN A 208 -0.34 -16.27 23.63
CA ASN A 208 -0.20 -17.73 23.48
C ASN A 208 -1.58 -18.40 23.58
N LEU A 209 -2.36 -18.30 22.51
CA LEU A 209 -3.66 -18.94 22.42
C LEU A 209 -3.53 -20.43 22.12
N ASN A 210 -4.10 -21.27 22.97
CA ASN A 210 -4.15 -22.72 22.76
C ASN A 210 -5.46 -23.11 22.05
N ILE A 211 -5.60 -22.71 20.78
CA ILE A 211 -6.81 -22.92 19.97
C ILE A 211 -6.68 -24.06 18.95
N GLY A 212 -5.56 -24.79 19.00
CA GLY A 212 -5.27 -25.92 18.10
C GLY A 212 -4.71 -25.49 16.74
N ASN A 213 -4.71 -26.43 15.79
CA ASN A 213 -4.23 -26.22 14.44
C ASN A 213 -5.38 -26.15 13.45
N PHE A 214 -5.20 -25.38 12.37
CA PHE A 214 -6.21 -25.05 11.39
C PHE A 214 -5.93 -25.69 10.02
N ASP A 215 -7.01 -26.06 9.34
CA ASP A 215 -6.96 -26.51 7.95
C ASP A 215 -6.82 -25.34 6.99
N ILE A 216 -7.50 -24.23 7.30
CA ILE A 216 -7.49 -23.00 6.51
C ILE A 216 -7.26 -21.82 7.44
N ILE A 217 -6.36 -20.92 7.04
CA ILE A 217 -6.21 -19.60 7.66
C ILE A 217 -6.45 -18.58 6.56
N ILE A 218 -7.47 -17.75 6.72
CA ILE A 218 -7.91 -16.80 5.69
C ILE A 218 -8.24 -15.46 6.33
N GLY A 219 -7.89 -14.36 5.68
CA GLY A 219 -8.19 -13.03 6.24
C GLY A 219 -7.43 -11.90 5.57
N ASN A 220 -7.54 -10.73 6.20
CA ASN A 220 -6.87 -9.49 5.81
C ASN A 220 -6.02 -8.96 6.97
N PRO A 221 -4.78 -9.43 7.14
CA PRO A 221 -3.88 -8.95 8.19
C PRO A 221 -3.70 -7.43 8.18
N PRO A 222 -3.55 -6.77 9.34
CA PRO A 222 -3.42 -5.33 9.42
C PRO A 222 -2.15 -4.81 8.74
N TYR A 223 -2.25 -3.65 8.05
CA TYR A 223 -1.15 -2.96 7.38
C TYR A 223 -0.61 -1.84 8.27
N VAL A 224 0.28 -2.19 9.17
CA VAL A 224 0.86 -1.22 10.11
C VAL A 224 2.37 -1.19 9.94
N GLY A 225 2.85 -0.11 9.34
CA GLY A 225 4.29 0.12 9.21
C GLY A 225 4.94 0.50 10.54
N HIS A 226 6.20 0.17 10.69
CA HIS A 226 7.07 0.39 11.84
C HIS A 226 6.88 1.74 12.59
N LYS A 227 6.60 2.85 11.88
CA LYS A 227 6.46 4.18 12.50
C LYS A 227 5.22 4.33 13.39
N ASN A 228 4.21 3.50 13.17
CA ASN A 228 2.91 3.59 13.82
C ASN A 228 2.76 2.61 15.00
N MET A 229 3.82 1.86 15.33
CA MET A 229 3.86 0.91 16.44
C MET A 229 4.68 1.46 17.60
N ASN A 230 4.28 1.17 18.83
CA ASN A 230 5.08 1.51 20.02
C ASN A 230 6.37 0.67 20.10
N MET A 231 7.33 1.12 20.91
CA MET A 231 8.65 0.48 20.99
C MET A 231 8.61 -0.92 21.62
N GLU A 232 7.77 -1.12 22.63
CA GLU A 232 7.64 -2.39 23.35
C GLU A 232 7.07 -3.47 22.44
N TYR A 233 6.00 -3.16 21.71
CA TYR A 233 5.41 -4.09 20.77
C TYR A 233 6.37 -4.48 19.65
N ARG A 234 7.14 -3.51 19.14
CA ARG A 234 8.19 -3.81 18.15
C ARG A 234 9.24 -4.76 18.69
N LYS A 235 9.61 -4.65 19.97
CA LYS A 235 10.58 -5.56 20.59
C LYS A 235 10.02 -6.99 20.62
N ILE A 236 8.75 -7.18 20.99
CA ILE A 236 8.08 -8.49 20.94
C ILE A 236 8.13 -9.07 19.52
N LEU A 237 7.82 -8.25 18.49
CA LEU A 237 7.86 -8.71 17.11
C LEU A 237 9.27 -9.10 16.66
N TYR A 238 10.30 -8.33 17.04
CA TYR A 238 11.70 -8.68 16.74
C TYR A 238 12.15 -9.97 17.40
N GLU A 239 11.72 -10.22 18.64
CA GLU A 239 12.09 -11.43 19.38
C GLU A 239 11.39 -12.67 18.83
N LYS A 240 10.07 -12.58 18.55
CA LYS A 240 9.27 -13.74 18.12
C LYS A 240 9.36 -14.04 16.60
N TYR A 241 9.58 -13.01 15.77
CA TYR A 241 9.44 -13.10 14.30
C TYR A 241 10.66 -12.61 13.52
N SER A 242 11.87 -12.71 14.10
CA SER A 242 13.12 -12.23 13.48
C SER A 242 13.46 -12.88 12.14
N ASP A 243 12.85 -13.99 11.81
CA ASP A 243 12.96 -14.72 10.54
C ASP A 243 12.15 -14.10 9.39
N VAL A 244 11.17 -13.25 9.68
CA VAL A 244 10.36 -12.55 8.68
C VAL A 244 10.27 -11.03 8.91
N TYR A 245 10.58 -10.58 10.13
CA TYR A 245 10.39 -9.18 10.56
C TYR A 245 11.69 -8.54 11.03
N TYR A 246 12.05 -7.41 10.42
CA TYR A 246 13.18 -6.61 10.85
C TYR A 246 13.08 -5.17 10.32
N ASN A 247 13.77 -4.23 10.96
CA ASN A 247 13.90 -2.83 10.56
C ASN A 247 12.53 -2.16 10.29
N LYS A 248 12.21 -1.80 9.05
CA LYS A 248 10.97 -1.12 8.65
C LYS A 248 9.95 -2.07 7.99
N ALA A 249 10.00 -3.35 8.34
CA ALA A 249 9.06 -4.34 7.86
C ALA A 249 7.62 -4.03 8.29
N ASP A 250 6.65 -4.56 7.57
CA ASP A 250 5.21 -4.45 7.88
C ASP A 250 4.81 -5.57 8.85
N ILE A 251 3.88 -5.28 9.77
CA ILE A 251 3.38 -6.25 10.74
C ILE A 251 2.72 -7.47 10.08
N SER A 252 2.10 -7.29 8.92
CA SER A 252 1.44 -8.36 8.18
C SER A 252 2.38 -9.53 7.86
N TYR A 253 3.70 -9.30 7.84
CA TYR A 253 4.69 -10.36 7.61
C TYR A 253 4.71 -11.38 8.75
N CYS A 254 4.49 -10.93 9.99
CA CYS A 254 4.43 -11.80 11.16
C CYS A 254 3.23 -12.74 11.12
N PHE A 255 2.12 -12.34 10.49
CA PHE A 255 0.92 -13.17 10.34
C PHE A 255 1.19 -14.41 9.48
N PHE A 256 2.00 -14.31 8.44
CA PHE A 256 2.43 -15.49 7.65
C PHE A 256 3.22 -16.47 8.49
N LYS A 257 4.15 -15.99 9.34
CA LYS A 257 4.95 -16.86 10.20
C LYS A 257 4.11 -17.50 11.30
N LYS A 258 3.33 -16.70 12.03
CA LYS A 258 2.45 -17.25 13.08
C LYS A 258 1.39 -18.18 12.49
N GLY A 259 0.82 -17.82 11.33
CA GLY A 259 -0.09 -18.68 10.59
C GLY A 259 0.53 -20.03 10.26
N LYS A 260 1.80 -20.07 9.79
CA LYS A 260 2.53 -21.33 9.57
C LYS A 260 2.61 -22.19 10.83
N ASP A 261 2.83 -21.56 11.99
CA ASP A 261 3.03 -22.26 13.25
C ASP A 261 1.75 -22.95 13.77
N VAL A 262 0.57 -22.43 13.38
CA VAL A 262 -0.75 -22.99 13.76
C VAL A 262 -1.48 -23.65 12.59
N LEU A 263 -0.81 -23.87 11.46
CA LEU A 263 -1.37 -24.52 10.28
C LEU A 263 -1.11 -26.02 10.34
N LYS A 264 -2.10 -26.84 9.97
CA LYS A 264 -1.92 -28.29 9.77
C LYS A 264 -0.96 -28.58 8.62
N SER A 265 -0.42 -29.80 8.56
CA SER A 265 0.57 -30.23 7.56
C SER A 265 0.08 -30.13 6.11
N ASP A 266 -1.23 -30.25 5.88
CA ASP A 266 -1.89 -30.13 4.58
C ASP A 266 -2.77 -28.86 4.49
N GLY A 267 -2.56 -27.92 5.41
CA GLY A 267 -3.35 -26.70 5.54
C GLY A 267 -3.01 -25.63 4.49
N ILE A 268 -3.90 -24.64 4.37
CA ILE A 268 -3.83 -23.56 3.41
C ILE A 268 -3.88 -22.22 4.14
N ILE A 269 -3.03 -21.27 3.74
CA ILE A 269 -3.13 -19.86 4.10
C ILE A 269 -3.56 -19.08 2.86
N SER A 270 -4.58 -18.23 2.98
CA SER A 270 -4.95 -17.26 1.95
C SER A 270 -5.11 -15.88 2.58
N PHE A 271 -4.14 -15.00 2.35
CA PHE A 271 -4.18 -13.64 2.87
C PHE A 271 -4.24 -12.61 1.75
N ILE A 272 -5.13 -11.62 1.93
CA ILE A 272 -5.00 -10.37 1.18
C ILE A 272 -3.98 -9.49 1.90
N THR A 273 -2.95 -9.06 1.20
CA THR A 273 -1.83 -8.30 1.77
C THR A 273 -1.40 -7.19 0.82
N SER A 274 -0.50 -6.31 1.27
CA SER A 274 0.09 -5.32 0.38
C SER A 274 1.02 -5.97 -0.63
N ARG A 275 0.78 -5.80 -1.94
CA ARG A 275 1.67 -6.31 -3.00
C ARG A 275 3.13 -5.86 -2.86
N TYR A 276 3.38 -4.83 -2.07
CA TYR A 276 4.73 -4.27 -1.88
C TYR A 276 5.71 -5.24 -1.22
N PHE A 277 5.26 -6.33 -0.59
CA PHE A 277 6.16 -7.35 -0.11
C PHE A 277 7.01 -7.97 -1.24
N MET A 278 6.51 -8.00 -2.47
CA MET A 278 7.27 -8.50 -3.63
C MET A 278 8.46 -7.60 -3.99
N GLU A 279 8.39 -6.30 -3.69
CA GLU A 279 9.35 -5.28 -4.15
C GLU A 279 10.12 -4.58 -3.01
N ALA A 280 9.55 -4.55 -1.79
CA ALA A 280 10.08 -3.77 -0.66
C ALA A 280 11.43 -4.31 -0.17
N LEU A 281 12.33 -3.39 0.20
CA LEU A 281 13.68 -3.70 0.68
C LEU A 281 13.64 -4.59 1.93
N TYR A 282 12.79 -4.27 2.90
CA TYR A 282 12.71 -4.98 4.18
C TYR A 282 11.71 -6.14 4.18
N ALA A 283 11.42 -6.71 3.01
CA ALA A 283 10.60 -7.90 2.83
C ALA A 283 11.39 -9.12 2.32
N ASP A 284 12.70 -9.01 2.20
CA ASP A 284 13.58 -10.09 1.72
C ASP A 284 13.46 -11.35 2.59
N LYS A 285 13.43 -11.20 3.92
CA LYS A 285 13.22 -12.31 4.84
C LYS A 285 11.83 -12.96 4.66
N LEU A 286 10.77 -12.16 4.50
CA LEU A 286 9.45 -12.72 4.20
C LEU A 286 9.46 -13.47 2.86
N ARG A 287 10.03 -12.89 1.81
CA ARG A 287 10.12 -13.54 0.50
C ARG A 287 10.86 -14.88 0.58
N ASN A 288 11.98 -14.91 1.28
CA ASN A 288 12.73 -16.14 1.56
C ASN A 288 11.86 -17.14 2.31
N PHE A 289 11.16 -16.71 3.37
CA PHE A 289 10.28 -17.56 4.17
C PHE A 289 9.15 -18.14 3.33
N LEU A 290 8.42 -17.32 2.56
CA LEU A 290 7.32 -17.79 1.73
C LEU A 290 7.80 -18.79 0.67
N LYS A 291 8.91 -18.46 -0.01
CA LYS A 291 9.49 -19.32 -1.04
C LYS A 291 9.92 -20.68 -0.52
N ASN A 292 10.52 -20.72 0.68
CA ASN A 292 11.19 -21.93 1.18
C ASN A 292 10.36 -22.73 2.20
N LYS A 293 9.30 -22.15 2.78
CA LYS A 293 8.48 -22.82 3.81
C LYS A 293 7.08 -23.20 3.36
N PHE A 294 6.69 -22.76 2.15
CA PHE A 294 5.38 -23.07 1.57
C PHE A 294 5.51 -23.47 0.10
N ASN A 295 4.53 -24.18 -0.38
CA ASN A 295 4.20 -24.23 -1.79
C ASN A 295 3.26 -23.06 -2.09
N ILE A 296 3.69 -22.11 -2.92
CA ILE A 296 2.84 -21.03 -3.40
C ILE A 296 1.85 -21.65 -4.39
N VAL A 297 0.56 -21.45 -4.17
CA VAL A 297 -0.49 -21.93 -5.06
C VAL A 297 -0.89 -20.86 -6.06
N THR A 298 -1.22 -19.68 -5.53
CA THR A 298 -1.65 -18.56 -6.37
C THR A 298 -1.17 -17.24 -5.77
N ILE A 299 -0.76 -16.33 -6.64
CA ILE A 299 -0.58 -14.92 -6.31
C ILE A 299 -1.50 -14.13 -7.23
N PHE A 300 -2.48 -13.44 -6.65
CA PHE A 300 -3.39 -12.57 -7.37
C PHE A 300 -2.99 -11.10 -7.13
N ASP A 301 -2.33 -10.49 -8.11
CA ASP A 301 -1.81 -9.12 -8.03
C ASP A 301 -2.77 -8.12 -8.68
N TYR A 302 -3.35 -7.24 -7.87
CA TYR A 302 -4.17 -6.13 -8.39
C TYR A 302 -3.37 -5.03 -9.09
N ASN A 303 -2.03 -5.16 -9.13
CA ASN A 303 -1.11 -4.41 -9.97
C ASN A 303 -1.30 -2.87 -9.91
N GLY A 304 -1.52 -2.32 -8.73
CA GLY A 304 -1.74 -0.89 -8.51
C GLY A 304 -3.19 -0.42 -8.66
N ASN A 305 -4.10 -1.29 -9.07
CA ASN A 305 -5.53 -0.96 -9.09
C ASN A 305 -6.06 -0.79 -7.67
N LYS A 306 -6.92 0.20 -7.50
CA LYS A 306 -7.57 0.46 -6.21
C LYS A 306 -8.66 -0.59 -5.98
N VAL A 307 -8.54 -1.30 -4.88
CA VAL A 307 -9.52 -2.25 -4.39
C VAL A 307 -10.27 -1.67 -3.19
N PHE A 308 -9.55 -1.04 -2.31
CA PHE A 308 -10.10 -0.44 -1.11
C PHE A 308 -10.56 1.00 -1.38
N LYS A 309 -11.81 1.33 -1.06
CA LYS A 309 -12.39 2.67 -1.31
C LYS A 309 -11.60 3.80 -0.63
N ARG A 310 -10.98 3.54 0.55
CA ARG A 310 -10.37 4.57 1.41
C ARG A 310 -8.89 4.36 1.71
N ALA A 311 -8.32 3.20 1.43
CA ALA A 311 -6.89 2.93 1.66
C ALA A 311 -6.09 3.08 0.35
N MET A 312 -4.94 3.74 0.45
CA MET A 312 -3.98 3.88 -0.66
C MET A 312 -3.01 2.67 -0.69
N ILE A 313 -3.56 1.46 -0.60
CA ILE A 313 -2.80 0.22 -0.62
C ILE A 313 -3.08 -0.48 -1.95
N SER A 314 -2.04 -0.98 -2.60
CA SER A 314 -2.15 -1.89 -3.72
C SER A 314 -2.12 -3.32 -3.18
N PRO A 315 -3.24 -4.05 -3.19
CA PRO A 315 -3.29 -5.38 -2.61
C PRO A 315 -2.79 -6.46 -3.55
N ALA A 316 -2.43 -7.59 -2.93
CA ALA A 316 -2.30 -8.89 -3.58
C ALA A 316 -2.94 -9.94 -2.67
N ILE A 317 -3.52 -10.99 -3.26
CA ILE A 317 -3.96 -12.18 -2.53
C ILE A 317 -2.87 -13.24 -2.72
N VAL A 318 -2.41 -13.81 -1.62
CA VAL A 318 -1.38 -14.84 -1.64
C VAL A 318 -1.95 -16.10 -1.00
N THR A 319 -2.11 -17.14 -1.81
CA THR A 319 -2.59 -18.47 -1.37
C THR A 319 -1.42 -19.43 -1.33
N LEU A 320 -1.20 -20.01 -0.16
CA LEU A 320 -0.06 -20.85 0.19
C LEU A 320 -0.57 -22.21 0.71
N SER A 321 0.09 -23.29 0.32
CA SER A 321 -0.14 -24.60 0.88
C SER A 321 1.04 -25.07 1.73
N ASN A 322 0.75 -25.75 2.83
CA ASN A 322 1.76 -26.36 3.67
C ASN A 322 2.29 -27.70 3.10
N SER A 323 1.55 -28.30 2.18
CA SER A 323 1.98 -29.52 1.48
C SER A 323 2.90 -29.21 0.31
N TRP A 324 4.02 -29.96 0.19
CA TRP A 324 4.98 -29.79 -0.91
C TRP A 324 4.56 -30.67 -2.10
N ASN A 325 4.15 -30.04 -3.21
CA ASN A 325 3.79 -30.83 -4.40
C ASN A 325 4.16 -30.23 -5.76
N LYS A 326 4.37 -28.92 -5.89
CA LYS A 326 4.64 -28.30 -7.20
C LYS A 326 5.58 -27.11 -7.04
N ASN A 327 6.62 -27.07 -7.87
CA ASN A 327 7.49 -25.88 -8.01
C ASN A 327 6.90 -24.84 -8.97
N MET A 328 5.60 -24.88 -9.20
CA MET A 328 4.84 -24.00 -10.10
C MET A 328 3.65 -23.41 -9.35
N PHE A 329 3.34 -22.16 -9.63
CA PHE A 329 2.16 -21.48 -9.11
C PHE A 329 1.52 -20.60 -10.17
N THR A 330 0.21 -20.37 -10.03
CA THR A 330 -0.52 -19.47 -10.91
C THR A 330 -0.34 -18.02 -10.46
N TYR A 331 0.22 -17.17 -11.32
CA TYR A 331 0.24 -15.73 -11.10
C TYR A 331 -0.86 -15.05 -11.91
N VAL A 332 -1.77 -14.36 -11.22
CA VAL A 332 -2.87 -13.61 -11.84
C VAL A 332 -2.62 -12.12 -11.67
N LYS A 333 -2.50 -11.42 -12.77
CA LYS A 333 -2.23 -9.97 -12.77
C LYS A 333 -3.42 -9.20 -13.33
N LYS A 334 -3.92 -8.22 -12.57
CA LYS A 334 -4.94 -7.30 -13.07
C LYS A 334 -4.30 -6.21 -13.91
N SER A 335 -4.67 -6.14 -15.19
CA SER A 335 -4.27 -5.09 -16.11
C SER A 335 -5.52 -4.38 -16.64
N ASN A 336 -5.80 -3.15 -16.18
CA ASN A 336 -7.07 -2.46 -16.37
C ASN A 336 -8.23 -3.31 -15.79
N ASP A 337 -9.21 -3.68 -16.62
CA ASP A 337 -10.34 -4.54 -16.22
C ASP A 337 -10.15 -6.02 -16.62
N ILE A 338 -8.99 -6.38 -17.14
CA ILE A 338 -8.66 -7.74 -17.59
C ILE A 338 -7.74 -8.41 -16.57
N PHE A 339 -8.01 -9.67 -16.30
CA PHE A 339 -7.14 -10.54 -15.52
C PHE A 339 -6.34 -11.44 -16.46
N GLU A 340 -5.02 -11.32 -16.40
CA GLU A 340 -4.10 -12.19 -17.14
C GLU A 340 -3.53 -13.20 -16.15
N SER A 341 -3.60 -14.49 -16.46
CA SER A 341 -3.02 -15.54 -15.65
C SER A 341 -1.96 -16.33 -16.43
N TYR A 342 -0.90 -16.74 -15.73
CA TYR A 342 0.14 -17.61 -16.27
C TYR A 342 0.84 -18.36 -15.13
N GLU A 343 1.41 -19.52 -15.47
CA GLU A 343 2.18 -20.31 -14.53
C GLU A 343 3.60 -19.76 -14.38
N TYR A 344 4.10 -19.75 -13.15
CA TYR A 344 5.45 -19.28 -12.85
C TYR A 344 6.18 -20.24 -11.91
N ARG A 345 7.49 -20.38 -12.07
CA ARG A 345 8.32 -21.28 -11.26
C ARG A 345 8.71 -20.62 -9.95
N GLN A 346 8.41 -21.28 -8.83
CA GLN A 346 8.71 -20.78 -7.50
C GLN A 346 10.22 -20.66 -7.23
N ASP A 347 11.04 -21.58 -7.78
CA ASP A 347 12.50 -21.56 -7.61
C ASP A 347 13.18 -20.37 -8.28
N LYS A 348 12.56 -19.75 -9.29
CA LYS A 348 13.04 -18.51 -9.92
C LYS A 348 12.87 -17.25 -9.07
N LEU A 349 12.02 -17.29 -8.04
CA LEU A 349 11.80 -16.15 -7.16
C LEU A 349 13.08 -15.80 -6.38
N LYS A 350 13.47 -14.52 -6.37
CA LYS A 350 14.68 -14.03 -5.69
C LYS A 350 14.32 -13.27 -4.41
N ASP A 351 15.09 -13.45 -3.35
CA ASP A 351 14.87 -12.74 -2.07
C ASP A 351 15.01 -11.21 -2.20
N SER A 352 15.82 -10.74 -3.16
CA SER A 352 16.00 -9.31 -3.46
C SER A 352 14.75 -8.62 -4.03
N GLY A 353 13.82 -9.40 -4.59
CA GLY A 353 12.56 -8.94 -5.18
C GLY A 353 11.95 -10.00 -6.10
N TRP A 354 10.63 -10.11 -6.09
CA TRP A 354 9.91 -11.00 -6.98
C TRP A 354 9.52 -10.27 -8.26
N ILE A 355 10.31 -10.52 -9.30
CA ILE A 355 10.04 -10.07 -10.67
C ILE A 355 9.35 -11.23 -11.36
N ILE A 356 8.04 -11.15 -11.53
CA ILE A 356 7.22 -12.21 -12.12
C ILE A 356 6.74 -11.73 -13.48
N LEU A 357 7.27 -12.34 -14.53
CA LEU A 357 7.08 -11.95 -15.93
C LEU A 357 6.56 -13.16 -16.73
N LYS A 358 5.92 -12.89 -17.87
CA LYS A 358 5.61 -13.92 -18.86
C LYS A 358 6.91 -14.45 -19.47
N ASP A 359 6.91 -15.68 -19.95
CA ASP A 359 8.10 -16.34 -20.52
C ASP A 359 8.86 -15.48 -21.55
N GLU A 360 8.13 -14.82 -22.45
CA GLU A 360 8.74 -13.96 -23.46
C GLU A 360 9.32 -12.67 -22.86
N GLU A 361 8.62 -12.06 -21.88
CA GLU A 361 9.10 -10.89 -21.14
C GLU A 361 10.33 -11.26 -20.29
N GLU A 362 10.33 -12.45 -19.67
CA GLU A 362 11.45 -12.93 -18.84
C GLU A 362 12.70 -13.19 -19.69
N LYS A 363 12.57 -13.86 -20.82
CA LYS A 363 13.70 -14.07 -21.75
C LYS A 363 14.31 -12.75 -22.22
N LEU A 364 13.47 -11.79 -22.55
CA LEU A 364 13.93 -10.46 -22.96
C LEU A 364 14.60 -9.72 -21.79
N PHE A 365 14.03 -9.80 -20.58
CA PHE A 365 14.63 -9.24 -19.38
C PHE A 365 16.02 -9.84 -19.09
N GLU A 366 16.16 -11.17 -19.14
CA GLU A 366 17.42 -11.88 -18.94
C GLU A 366 18.46 -11.51 -20.01
N LYS A 367 18.03 -11.35 -21.26
CA LYS A 367 18.88 -10.89 -22.38
C LYS A 367 19.43 -9.50 -22.10
N ILE A 368 18.58 -8.55 -21.70
CA ILE A 368 19.00 -7.17 -21.36
C ILE A 368 19.95 -7.18 -20.16
N ASP A 369 19.62 -7.93 -19.10
CA ASP A 369 20.45 -8.01 -17.88
C ASP A 369 21.83 -8.62 -18.16
N SER A 370 21.89 -9.63 -19.02
CA SER A 370 23.15 -10.32 -19.36
C SER A 370 24.10 -9.48 -20.23
N ILE A 371 23.55 -8.64 -21.10
CA ILE A 371 24.32 -7.74 -21.96
C ILE A 371 24.78 -6.50 -21.19
N SER A 372 23.99 -6.05 -20.21
CA SER A 372 24.33 -4.90 -19.35
C SER A 372 25.54 -5.21 -18.47
N ASN A 373 26.56 -4.36 -18.50
CA ASN A 373 27.92 -4.67 -18.03
C ASN A 373 28.37 -3.90 -16.78
N ILE A 374 27.64 -2.84 -16.35
CA ILE A 374 28.06 -2.00 -15.21
C ILE A 374 26.85 -1.55 -14.37
N TYR A 375 27.00 -1.47 -13.06
CA TYR A 375 25.97 -0.91 -12.20
C TYR A 375 25.99 0.62 -12.19
N ILE A 376 24.81 1.23 -12.12
CA ILE A 376 24.67 2.70 -12.07
C ILE A 376 25.50 3.30 -10.93
N LYS A 377 25.55 2.69 -9.75
CA LYS A 377 26.34 3.15 -8.60
C LYS A 377 27.83 3.22 -8.84
N ASP A 378 28.35 2.47 -9.81
CA ASP A 378 29.79 2.37 -10.07
C ASP A 378 30.29 3.52 -10.98
N ILE A 379 29.36 4.25 -11.62
CA ILE A 379 29.70 5.32 -12.57
C ILE A 379 29.18 6.70 -12.20
N LEU A 380 28.26 6.80 -11.23
CA LEU A 380 27.68 8.07 -10.81
C LEU A 380 27.10 8.00 -9.39
N THR A 381 26.76 9.16 -8.85
CA THR A 381 26.10 9.28 -7.54
C THR A 381 24.68 9.78 -7.71
N ILE A 382 23.70 9.13 -7.06
CA ILE A 382 22.30 9.60 -7.04
C ILE A 382 22.01 10.31 -5.72
N ARG A 383 21.49 11.54 -5.79
CA ARG A 383 21.13 12.38 -4.65
C ARG A 383 19.69 12.86 -4.72
N GLN A 384 19.10 13.09 -3.57
CA GLN A 384 17.75 13.67 -3.47
C GLN A 384 17.82 15.19 -3.53
N GLY A 385 16.82 15.83 -4.13
CA GLY A 385 16.64 17.28 -4.15
C GLY A 385 16.46 17.90 -2.76
N ILE A 386 16.31 19.19 -2.74
CA ILE A 386 16.24 20.05 -1.56
C ILE A 386 14.90 19.88 -0.84
N ILE A 387 14.93 19.78 0.48
CA ILE A 387 13.75 19.87 1.33
C ILE A 387 13.75 21.26 1.96
N THR A 388 12.83 22.11 1.54
CA THR A 388 12.71 23.48 2.07
C THR A 388 12.17 23.49 3.51
N GLY A 389 11.30 22.54 3.83
CA GLY A 389 10.54 22.51 5.08
C GLY A 389 9.31 23.44 5.06
N CYS A 390 9.29 24.43 4.16
CA CYS A 390 8.14 25.30 3.91
C CYS A 390 8.29 25.96 2.53
N ASP A 391 7.74 25.34 1.49
CA ASP A 391 7.84 25.88 0.12
C ASP A 391 7.28 27.29 0.02
N LYS A 392 6.21 27.63 0.77
CA LYS A 392 5.60 28.96 0.77
C LYS A 392 6.56 30.06 1.23
N ALA A 393 7.53 29.71 2.08
CA ALA A 393 8.52 30.66 2.58
C ALA A 393 9.73 30.80 1.65
N PHE A 394 10.17 29.69 1.04
CA PHE A 394 11.45 29.69 0.32
C PHE A 394 11.32 29.70 -1.20
N VAL A 395 10.14 29.41 -1.76
CA VAL A 395 9.92 29.41 -3.22
C VAL A 395 9.10 30.65 -3.59
N VAL A 396 9.71 31.54 -4.38
CA VAL A 396 9.19 32.86 -4.73
C VAL A 396 9.16 33.05 -6.24
N ASP A 397 8.28 33.91 -6.69
CA ASP A 397 8.21 34.43 -8.07
C ASP A 397 8.85 35.82 -8.20
N GLU A 398 8.87 36.35 -9.40
CA GLU A 398 9.44 37.66 -9.69
C GLU A 398 8.71 38.79 -8.96
N GLU A 399 7.39 38.68 -8.79
CA GLU A 399 6.58 39.71 -8.08
C GLU A 399 7.00 39.81 -6.61
N VAL A 400 7.16 38.69 -5.92
CA VAL A 400 7.64 38.64 -4.52
C VAL A 400 9.08 39.17 -4.43
N ILE A 401 9.95 38.79 -5.37
CA ILE A 401 11.35 39.23 -5.40
C ILE A 401 11.42 40.76 -5.50
N GLU A 402 10.70 41.36 -6.41
CA GLU A 402 10.66 42.82 -6.62
C GLU A 402 10.05 43.53 -5.42
N LYS A 403 8.93 43.07 -4.92
CA LYS A 403 8.22 43.66 -3.78
C LYS A 403 9.08 43.75 -2.53
N TYR A 404 9.81 42.68 -2.22
CA TYR A 404 10.64 42.61 -1.02
C TYR A 404 12.09 42.98 -1.28
N LYS A 405 12.49 43.16 -2.55
CA LYS A 405 13.87 43.42 -2.99
C LYS A 405 14.85 42.37 -2.49
N ILE A 406 14.44 41.11 -2.61
CA ILE A 406 15.24 39.97 -2.13
C ILE A 406 16.60 39.94 -2.82
N GLU A 407 17.67 39.74 -2.06
CA GLU A 407 19.05 39.75 -2.53
C GLU A 407 19.27 38.71 -3.63
N SER A 408 19.69 39.15 -4.81
CA SER A 408 19.79 38.29 -6.02
C SER A 408 20.76 37.12 -5.88
N PHE A 409 21.83 37.28 -5.07
CA PHE A 409 22.81 36.22 -4.85
C PHE A 409 22.25 35.02 -4.05
N LEU A 410 21.09 35.16 -3.38
CA LEU A 410 20.37 34.08 -2.73
C LEU A 410 19.45 33.32 -3.68
N LEU A 411 19.11 33.86 -4.84
CA LEU A 411 18.10 33.35 -5.73
C LEU A 411 18.66 32.26 -6.65
N ARG A 412 17.95 31.11 -6.71
CA ARG A 412 18.28 29.98 -7.58
C ARG A 412 17.04 29.55 -8.36
N LYS A 413 17.20 29.28 -9.66
CA LYS A 413 16.10 28.76 -10.49
C LYS A 413 15.56 27.47 -9.87
N TRP A 414 14.27 27.42 -9.58
CA TRP A 414 13.62 26.32 -8.87
C TRP A 414 12.68 25.53 -9.76
N ILE A 415 12.77 24.18 -9.66
CA ILE A 415 11.89 23.26 -10.37
C ILE A 415 11.36 22.16 -9.44
N LYS A 416 10.17 21.65 -9.80
CA LYS A 416 9.48 20.53 -9.16
C LYS A 416 9.27 19.38 -10.14
N ASN A 417 8.85 18.23 -9.65
CA ASN A 417 8.57 17.01 -10.43
C ASN A 417 7.73 17.31 -11.69
N SER A 418 6.67 18.12 -11.56
CA SER A 418 5.77 18.48 -12.66
C SER A 418 6.41 19.29 -13.79
N ASN A 419 7.61 19.82 -13.57
CA ASN A 419 8.34 20.59 -14.59
C ASN A 419 9.14 19.69 -15.54
N ILE A 420 9.40 18.42 -15.18
CA ILE A 420 10.27 17.53 -15.95
C ILE A 420 9.43 16.62 -16.85
N SER A 421 9.79 16.57 -18.10
CA SER A 421 9.32 15.61 -19.08
C SER A 421 10.51 14.95 -19.79
N ARG A 422 10.26 13.92 -20.62
CA ARG A 422 11.32 13.27 -21.40
C ARG A 422 12.05 14.31 -22.24
N ASN A 423 13.34 14.52 -21.99
CA ASN A 423 14.22 15.44 -22.70
C ASN A 423 13.87 16.95 -22.59
N ALA A 424 12.97 17.36 -21.69
CA ALA A 424 12.61 18.77 -21.56
C ALA A 424 12.27 19.16 -20.11
N VAL A 425 12.57 20.41 -19.77
CA VAL A 425 12.14 21.05 -18.53
C VAL A 425 11.32 22.29 -18.87
N LYS A 426 10.08 22.34 -18.37
CA LYS A 426 9.24 23.55 -18.43
C LYS A 426 9.51 24.40 -17.20
N TYR A 427 10.30 25.44 -17.33
CA TYR A 427 10.59 26.37 -16.26
C TYR A 427 9.43 27.37 -16.08
N ASN A 428 8.98 27.57 -14.84
CA ASN A 428 7.82 28.40 -14.49
C ASN A 428 8.23 29.71 -13.79
N ASN A 429 9.45 30.21 -13.97
CA ASN A 429 9.98 31.44 -13.36
C ASN A 429 9.86 31.46 -11.83
N LEU A 430 10.08 30.30 -11.19
CA LEU A 430 10.15 30.21 -9.74
C LEU A 430 11.60 30.18 -9.27
N TYR A 431 11.85 30.81 -8.14
CA TYR A 431 13.18 30.88 -7.54
C TYR A 431 13.15 30.36 -6.12
N LEU A 432 14.20 29.65 -5.75
CA LEU A 432 14.47 29.26 -4.36
C LEU A 432 15.32 30.35 -3.70
N ILE A 433 14.91 30.80 -2.54
CA ILE A 433 15.79 31.53 -1.63
C ILE A 433 16.71 30.51 -0.98
N TYR A 434 17.94 30.38 -1.50
CA TYR A 434 18.93 29.43 -0.99
C TYR A 434 19.63 30.02 0.24
N SER A 435 18.92 29.98 1.36
CA SER A 435 19.28 30.67 2.61
C SER A 435 20.40 29.98 3.41
N ASP A 436 20.79 28.77 3.05
CA ASP A 436 21.91 28.04 3.71
C ASP A 436 23.27 28.75 3.56
N ILE A 437 23.39 29.73 2.64
CA ILE A 437 24.61 30.54 2.47
C ILE A 437 24.58 31.85 3.28
N ILE A 438 23.53 32.06 4.08
CA ILE A 438 23.45 33.25 4.94
C ILE A 438 24.30 33.05 6.18
N GLU A 439 25.43 33.66 6.25
CA GLU A 439 26.34 33.60 7.41
C GLU A 439 25.80 34.47 8.58
N ASP A 440 25.41 35.73 8.29
CA ASP A 440 24.79 36.68 9.22
C ASP A 440 23.54 37.29 8.60
N GLU A 441 22.45 37.38 9.37
CA GLU A 441 21.16 37.97 8.95
C GLU A 441 21.31 39.43 8.46
N LYS A 442 22.33 40.15 8.95
CA LYS A 442 22.63 41.53 8.57
C LYS A 442 23.01 41.71 7.10
N TYR A 443 23.54 40.65 6.48
CA TYR A 443 23.94 40.72 5.07
C TYR A 443 22.78 40.48 4.10
N CYS A 444 21.64 39.99 4.63
CA CYS A 444 20.46 39.65 3.82
C CYS A 444 19.18 40.21 4.45
N PRO A 445 19.12 41.56 4.76
CA PRO A 445 18.02 42.12 5.53
C PRO A 445 16.66 41.97 4.84
N ASN A 446 16.63 42.00 3.51
CA ASN A 446 15.40 41.91 2.74
C ASN A 446 14.84 40.47 2.72
N ALA A 447 15.68 39.47 2.46
CA ALA A 447 15.29 38.08 2.52
C ALA A 447 14.84 37.71 3.94
N ILE A 448 15.57 38.12 4.97
CA ILE A 448 15.21 37.86 6.37
C ILE A 448 13.88 38.53 6.73
N LYS A 449 13.66 39.79 6.31
CA LYS A 449 12.38 40.49 6.49
C LYS A 449 11.21 39.73 5.84
N TYR A 450 11.42 39.21 4.64
CA TYR A 450 10.40 38.41 3.98
C TYR A 450 10.14 37.08 4.72
N LEU A 451 11.19 36.34 5.06
CA LEU A 451 11.10 35.07 5.77
C LEU A 451 10.46 35.21 7.17
N HIS A 452 10.56 36.38 7.78
CA HIS A 452 9.95 36.69 9.08
C HIS A 452 8.42 36.51 9.08
N ASN A 453 7.75 36.64 7.92
CA ASN A 453 6.32 36.39 7.78
C ASN A 453 5.96 34.90 8.04
N PHE A 454 6.93 33.99 8.01
CA PHE A 454 6.78 32.56 8.20
C PHE A 454 7.51 32.04 9.44
N LYS A 455 8.06 32.92 10.28
CA LYS A 455 8.98 32.59 11.38
C LYS A 455 8.43 31.51 12.30
N ASP A 456 7.18 31.63 12.75
CA ASP A 456 6.55 30.67 13.65
C ASP A 456 6.50 29.27 13.04
N THR A 457 6.11 29.18 11.76
CA THR A 457 6.08 27.90 11.02
C THR A 457 7.49 27.31 10.89
N LEU A 458 8.48 28.15 10.60
CA LEU A 458 9.86 27.74 10.38
C LEU A 458 10.54 27.30 11.67
N MET A 459 10.28 27.98 12.79
CA MET A 459 10.80 27.63 14.12
C MET A 459 10.23 26.30 14.63
N ASN A 460 8.99 25.98 14.30
CA ASN A 460 8.34 24.73 14.72
C ASN A 460 8.81 23.49 13.92
N ARG A 461 9.69 23.63 12.94
CA ARG A 461 10.31 22.50 12.23
C ARG A 461 11.19 21.70 13.19
N ARG A 462 11.11 20.37 13.08
CA ARG A 462 11.84 19.45 13.96
C ARG A 462 13.34 19.76 14.07
N GLU A 463 13.97 20.13 12.96
CA GLU A 463 15.40 20.42 12.87
C GLU A 463 15.76 21.72 13.61
N CYS A 464 14.87 22.72 13.57
CA CYS A 464 15.02 23.96 14.33
C CYS A 464 14.80 23.74 15.82
N VAL A 465 13.73 23.01 16.20
CA VAL A 465 13.44 22.67 17.61
C VAL A 465 14.59 21.88 18.25
N LYS A 466 15.29 21.06 17.48
CA LYS A 466 16.46 20.29 17.93
C LYS A 466 17.78 21.07 17.84
N GLY A 467 17.80 22.30 17.36
CA GLY A 467 18.97 23.13 17.23
C GLY A 467 19.94 22.75 16.09
N PHE A 468 19.51 21.88 15.16
CA PHE A 468 20.34 21.49 14.01
C PHE A 468 20.34 22.52 12.88
N ARG A 469 19.32 23.41 12.82
CA ARG A 469 19.14 24.44 11.80
C ARG A 469 18.69 25.74 12.42
N LYS A 470 19.13 26.86 11.85
CA LYS A 470 18.57 28.17 12.15
C LYS A 470 17.17 28.28 11.53
N TRP A 471 16.33 29.15 12.06
CA TRP A 471 14.94 29.27 11.62
C TRP A 471 14.78 29.67 10.15
N TYR A 472 15.74 30.42 9.61
CA TYR A 472 15.77 30.90 8.23
C TYR A 472 16.50 29.95 7.25
N GLU A 473 17.19 28.93 7.73
CA GLU A 473 17.84 27.93 6.88
C GLU A 473 16.82 26.96 6.27
N LEU A 474 17.15 26.39 5.12
CA LEU A 474 16.40 25.29 4.54
C LEU A 474 16.43 24.08 5.47
N GLN A 475 15.39 23.26 5.47
CA GLN A 475 15.37 22.06 6.29
C GLN A 475 16.51 21.12 5.91
N TRP A 476 16.72 20.90 4.61
CA TRP A 476 17.85 20.14 4.03
C TRP A 476 18.24 20.79 2.69
N GLY A 477 19.07 21.82 2.72
CA GLY A 477 19.48 22.59 1.54
C GLY A 477 20.50 21.86 0.64
N ARG A 478 21.13 20.79 1.14
CA ARG A 478 22.11 19.99 0.40
C ARG A 478 23.40 20.77 0.07
N ASN A 479 24.28 20.14 -0.72
CA ASN A 479 25.48 20.82 -1.18
C ASN A 479 25.18 21.63 -2.45
N LYS A 480 25.51 22.91 -2.47
CA LYS A 480 25.29 23.84 -3.57
C LYS A 480 25.90 23.36 -4.90
N SER A 481 27.12 22.80 -4.84
CA SER A 481 27.84 22.32 -6.02
C SER A 481 27.12 21.17 -6.74
N ASP A 482 26.32 20.37 -6.01
CA ASP A 482 25.52 19.30 -6.62
C ASP A 482 24.48 19.83 -7.62
N TYR A 483 24.09 21.12 -7.49
CA TYR A 483 23.09 21.78 -8.34
C TYR A 483 23.69 22.73 -9.37
N GLU A 484 24.82 23.33 -9.07
CA GLU A 484 25.47 24.30 -9.98
C GLU A 484 26.26 23.59 -11.09
N ASN A 485 26.77 22.39 -10.81
CA ASN A 485 27.46 21.58 -11.80
C ASN A 485 26.47 20.85 -12.75
N PRO A 486 26.90 20.51 -13.97
CA PRO A 486 26.11 19.68 -14.88
C PRO A 486 25.68 18.36 -14.24
N LYS A 487 24.43 17.97 -14.46
CA LYS A 487 23.83 16.79 -13.84
C LYS A 487 22.67 16.24 -14.67
N ILE A 488 22.26 15.00 -14.39
CA ILE A 488 21.00 14.44 -14.90
C ILE A 488 19.96 14.54 -13.78
N ILE A 489 18.81 15.12 -14.08
CA ILE A 489 17.69 15.22 -13.14
C ILE A 489 16.52 14.35 -13.61
N PHE A 490 15.75 13.79 -12.66
CA PHE A 490 14.61 12.95 -12.95
C PHE A 490 13.60 12.94 -11.80
N PRO A 491 12.29 12.74 -12.11
CA PRO A 491 11.23 12.64 -11.11
C PRO A 491 11.42 11.40 -10.22
N TYR A 492 11.15 11.52 -8.91
CA TYR A 492 11.16 10.34 -8.04
C TYR A 492 9.95 9.43 -8.27
N LYS A 493 8.88 9.94 -8.86
CA LYS A 493 7.70 9.17 -9.29
C LYS A 493 7.32 9.58 -10.70
N SER A 494 7.22 8.62 -11.60
CA SER A 494 6.87 8.89 -12.99
C SER A 494 6.11 7.73 -13.63
N LYS A 495 5.36 8.04 -14.69
CA LYS A 495 4.71 7.05 -15.56
C LYS A 495 5.68 6.48 -16.60
N GLN A 496 6.64 7.28 -17.01
CA GLN A 496 7.64 6.96 -18.03
C GLN A 496 8.99 7.52 -17.64
N ASN A 497 10.06 7.01 -18.24
CA ASN A 497 11.39 7.58 -18.05
C ASN A 497 11.42 9.03 -18.50
N SER A 498 11.90 9.91 -17.62
CA SER A 498 11.97 11.35 -17.83
C SER A 498 13.28 11.87 -17.26
N PHE A 499 14.39 11.42 -17.85
CA PHE A 499 15.74 11.87 -17.50
C PHE A 499 16.10 13.09 -18.35
N TYR A 500 16.57 14.15 -17.72
CA TYR A 500 16.95 15.40 -18.37
C TYR A 500 18.36 15.80 -17.96
N TYR A 501 19.22 16.11 -18.95
CA TYR A 501 20.55 16.66 -18.72
C TYR A 501 20.43 18.17 -18.43
N ASP A 502 20.82 18.57 -17.23
CA ASP A 502 20.75 19.95 -16.76
C ASP A 502 22.12 20.60 -16.73
N ASP A 503 22.32 21.54 -17.66
CA ASP A 503 23.45 22.47 -17.76
C ASP A 503 23.06 23.90 -17.32
N LYS A 504 21.80 24.11 -16.88
CA LYS A 504 21.21 25.42 -16.54
C LYS A 504 21.19 25.71 -15.05
N ALA A 505 21.81 24.85 -14.26
CA ALA A 505 21.92 24.95 -12.81
C ALA A 505 20.55 25.06 -12.09
N TYR A 506 19.56 24.24 -12.46
CA TYR A 506 18.31 24.17 -11.75
C TYR A 506 18.51 23.57 -10.34
N PHE A 507 17.94 24.24 -9.34
CA PHE A 507 17.76 23.73 -7.99
C PHE A 507 16.43 23.00 -7.93
N CYS A 508 16.43 21.80 -7.35
CA CYS A 508 15.34 20.85 -7.48
C CYS A 508 14.69 20.53 -6.12
N SER A 509 13.37 20.42 -6.10
CA SER A 509 12.66 19.99 -4.91
C SER A 509 12.92 18.51 -4.58
N ALA A 510 12.58 18.09 -3.36
CA ALA A 510 12.80 16.74 -2.84
C ALA A 510 12.07 15.63 -3.63
N ASP A 511 11.12 15.98 -4.50
CA ASP A 511 10.42 15.08 -5.42
C ASP A 511 11.17 14.87 -6.74
N ILE A 512 12.39 15.38 -6.87
CA ILE A 512 13.34 15.15 -7.94
C ILE A 512 14.59 14.51 -7.36
N TYR A 513 15.17 13.56 -8.08
CA TYR A 513 16.52 13.06 -7.86
C TYR A 513 17.46 13.59 -8.93
N LEU A 514 18.74 13.65 -8.58
CA LEU A 514 19.80 14.04 -9.49
C LEU A 514 20.93 13.00 -9.50
N MET A 515 21.53 12.82 -10.66
CA MET A 515 22.75 12.03 -10.90
C MET A 515 23.89 12.99 -11.20
N ASN A 516 24.97 12.88 -10.46
CA ASN A 516 26.19 13.66 -10.61
C ASN A 516 27.44 12.82 -10.32
N ASN A 517 28.61 13.43 -10.28
CA ASN A 517 29.92 12.78 -10.06
C ASN A 517 30.09 11.62 -11.05
N PHE A 518 29.88 11.91 -12.35
CA PHE A 518 30.09 10.92 -13.40
C PHE A 518 31.57 10.54 -13.49
N SER A 519 31.84 9.25 -13.71
CA SER A 519 33.19 8.79 -14.08
C SER A 519 33.61 9.43 -15.40
N GLU A 520 34.89 9.72 -15.57
CA GLU A 520 35.44 10.45 -16.73
C GLU A 520 35.11 9.76 -18.08
N ASP A 521 35.05 8.45 -18.08
CA ASP A 521 34.81 7.63 -19.29
C ASP A 521 33.34 7.49 -19.68
N VAL A 522 32.39 8.16 -18.96
CA VAL A 522 30.96 8.05 -19.25
C VAL A 522 30.51 9.05 -20.30
N PRO A 523 30.12 8.60 -21.51
CA PRO A 523 29.63 9.51 -22.53
C PRO A 523 28.21 9.96 -22.19
N LEU A 524 28.04 11.18 -21.69
CA LEU A 524 26.78 11.70 -21.16
C LEU A 524 25.65 11.71 -22.19
N ASN A 525 25.92 12.01 -23.45
CA ASN A 525 24.93 11.98 -24.53
C ASN A 525 24.37 10.56 -24.76
N TYR A 526 25.25 9.56 -24.67
CA TYR A 526 24.85 8.17 -24.72
C TYR A 526 24.00 7.83 -23.48
N LEU A 527 24.48 8.14 -22.28
CA LEU A 527 23.81 7.81 -21.04
C LEU A 527 22.37 8.36 -20.99
N ILE A 528 22.18 9.64 -21.34
CA ILE A 528 20.85 10.24 -21.32
C ILE A 528 19.90 9.59 -22.35
N SER A 529 20.42 9.24 -23.53
CA SER A 529 19.67 8.53 -24.57
C SER A 529 19.28 7.13 -24.13
N TYR A 530 20.22 6.40 -23.51
CA TYR A 530 19.98 5.08 -22.97
C TYR A 530 18.95 5.08 -21.83
N LEU A 531 19.10 5.96 -20.85
CA LEU A 531 18.17 6.08 -19.72
C LEU A 531 16.74 6.42 -20.16
N ASN A 532 16.57 7.12 -21.29
CA ASN A 532 15.26 7.44 -21.87
C ASN A 532 14.79 6.45 -22.94
N SER A 533 15.55 5.39 -23.20
CA SER A 533 15.15 4.36 -24.18
C SER A 533 14.06 3.45 -23.63
N ASP A 534 13.25 2.89 -24.53
CA ASP A 534 12.18 1.94 -24.17
C ASP A 534 12.77 0.63 -23.61
N ILE A 535 13.98 0.24 -24.02
CA ILE A 535 14.71 -0.92 -23.47
C ILE A 535 14.98 -0.70 -21.98
N PHE A 536 15.59 0.44 -21.63
CA PHE A 536 15.90 0.73 -20.24
C PHE A 536 14.63 0.99 -19.42
N GLU A 537 13.60 1.58 -20.03
CA GLU A 537 12.32 1.80 -19.35
C GLU A 537 11.64 0.46 -19.01
N PHE A 538 11.65 -0.52 -19.92
CA PHE A 538 11.17 -1.88 -19.67
C PHE A 538 11.96 -2.52 -18.52
N TYR A 539 13.29 -2.55 -18.61
CA TYR A 539 14.17 -3.15 -17.62
C TYR A 539 14.02 -2.50 -16.24
N LEU A 540 13.98 -1.17 -16.19
CA LEU A 540 13.78 -0.40 -14.95
C LEU A 540 12.42 -0.72 -14.32
N LYS A 541 11.33 -0.70 -15.09
CA LYS A 541 9.98 -0.96 -14.58
C LYS A 541 9.80 -2.37 -14.02
N CYS A 542 10.59 -3.34 -14.47
CA CYS A 542 10.63 -4.67 -13.87
C CYS A 542 11.22 -4.67 -12.44
N HIS A 543 12.12 -3.74 -12.12
CA HIS A 543 12.84 -3.70 -10.85
C HIS A 543 12.27 -2.74 -9.80
N VAL A 544 11.64 -1.65 -10.23
CA VAL A 544 11.22 -0.58 -9.36
C VAL A 544 9.78 -0.76 -8.89
N LYS A 545 9.49 -0.16 -7.73
CA LYS A 545 8.18 -0.28 -7.11
C LYS A 545 7.10 0.46 -7.90
N LYS A 546 6.00 -0.24 -8.18
CA LYS A 546 4.79 0.32 -8.76
C LYS A 546 3.85 0.81 -7.64
N VAL A 547 3.50 2.10 -7.64
CA VAL A 547 2.69 2.75 -6.58
C VAL A 547 1.30 3.19 -7.01
N GLY A 548 0.89 2.86 -8.20
CA GLY A 548 -0.42 3.14 -8.80
C GLY A 548 -0.57 2.39 -10.11
N MET A 549 -1.62 2.66 -10.86
CA MET A 549 -1.85 1.93 -12.13
C MET A 549 -0.65 2.04 -13.09
N ASP A 550 -0.05 3.24 -13.22
CA ASP A 550 1.03 3.49 -14.16
C ASP A 550 2.19 4.30 -13.54
N ILE A 551 2.24 4.44 -12.21
CA ILE A 551 3.26 5.25 -11.53
C ILE A 551 4.28 4.34 -10.88
N TYR A 552 5.56 4.62 -11.12
CA TYR A 552 6.71 3.90 -10.59
C TYR A 552 7.58 4.80 -9.71
N GLU A 553 8.21 4.23 -8.69
CA GLU A 553 9.13 4.94 -7.78
C GLU A 553 10.59 4.71 -8.18
N TYR A 554 11.28 5.79 -8.52
CA TYR A 554 12.68 5.80 -8.99
C TYR A 554 13.64 6.06 -7.82
N TYR A 555 13.58 5.23 -6.76
CA TYR A 555 14.43 5.42 -5.60
C TYR A 555 15.87 4.94 -5.81
N PRO A 556 16.88 5.67 -5.24
CA PRO A 556 18.31 5.33 -5.36
C PRO A 556 18.67 3.92 -4.91
N ASN A 557 17.97 3.40 -3.88
CA ASN A 557 18.18 2.05 -3.36
C ASN A 557 17.84 0.93 -4.36
N LYS A 558 17.11 1.24 -5.43
CA LYS A 558 16.86 0.33 -6.56
C LYS A 558 17.71 0.72 -7.76
N LEU A 559 17.69 1.99 -8.15
CA LEU A 559 18.42 2.48 -9.32
C LEU A 559 19.93 2.19 -9.24
N ASN A 560 20.54 2.37 -8.08
CA ASN A 560 21.96 2.11 -7.87
C ASN A 560 22.40 0.67 -8.23
N TYR A 561 21.50 -0.28 -8.12
CA TYR A 561 21.76 -1.70 -8.39
C TYR A 561 21.20 -2.18 -9.74
N LEU A 562 20.72 -1.26 -10.58
CA LEU A 562 20.42 -1.57 -11.97
C LEU A 562 21.71 -1.58 -12.77
N LYS A 563 21.80 -2.55 -13.68
CA LYS A 563 22.85 -2.58 -14.66
C LYS A 563 22.46 -1.75 -15.88
N ILE A 564 23.45 -1.13 -16.48
CA ILE A 564 23.33 -0.50 -17.80
C ILE A 564 24.42 -1.06 -18.72
N TYR A 565 24.23 -0.90 -20.00
CA TYR A 565 25.29 -1.15 -20.96
C TYR A 565 26.11 0.12 -21.15
N LEU A 566 27.40 0.07 -20.86
CA LEU A 566 28.35 1.14 -21.17
C LEU A 566 29.20 0.67 -22.37
N PRO A 567 29.10 1.32 -23.54
CA PRO A 567 29.83 0.91 -24.72
C PRO A 567 31.31 1.24 -24.63
N GLN A 568 32.14 0.46 -25.30
CA GLN A 568 33.53 0.83 -25.55
C GLN A 568 33.61 2.08 -26.44
N GLU A 569 34.70 2.86 -26.37
CA GLU A 569 34.87 4.18 -26.99
C GLU A 569 34.41 4.30 -28.46
N ASN A 570 34.69 3.29 -29.27
CA ASN A 570 34.34 3.28 -30.70
C ASN A 570 32.82 3.29 -31.00
N ILE A 571 31.99 2.85 -30.04
CA ILE A 571 30.53 2.85 -30.19
C ILE A 571 29.96 4.16 -29.63
N ALA A 572 30.55 4.72 -28.59
CA ALA A 572 30.10 5.95 -27.95
C ALA A 572 30.12 7.17 -28.88
N GLN A 573 31.08 7.25 -29.82
CA GLN A 573 31.20 8.34 -30.80
C GLN A 573 30.01 8.42 -31.75
N ASN A 574 29.32 7.30 -31.99
CA ASN A 574 28.14 7.25 -32.86
C ASN A 574 26.86 7.82 -32.20
N PHE A 575 26.89 8.13 -30.88
CA PHE A 575 25.76 8.69 -30.12
C PHE A 575 25.83 10.21 -29.95
N SER A 576 26.65 10.90 -30.76
CA SER A 576 26.82 12.37 -30.69
C SER A 576 25.54 13.19 -30.97
N HIS A 577 24.49 12.59 -31.55
CA HIS A 577 23.21 13.22 -31.85
C HIS A 577 22.03 12.49 -31.20
N LEU A 578 21.33 13.20 -30.30
CA LEU A 578 20.08 12.76 -29.67
C LEU A 578 18.95 12.63 -30.72
N GLY A 579 18.49 11.40 -31.03
CA GLY A 579 17.39 11.21 -31.95
C GLY A 579 16.96 9.74 -32.14
N LYS A 580 15.95 9.50 -33.01
CA LYS A 580 15.43 8.16 -33.37
C LYS A 580 16.51 7.19 -33.82
N PHE A 581 17.58 7.69 -34.42
CA PHE A 581 18.73 6.91 -34.87
C PHE A 581 19.49 6.23 -33.71
N SER A 582 19.58 6.87 -32.55
CA SER A 582 20.24 6.31 -31.36
C SER A 582 19.48 5.09 -30.80
N ILE A 583 18.16 5.09 -30.89
CA ILE A 583 17.30 3.99 -30.42
C ILE A 583 17.45 2.75 -31.29
N GLU A 584 17.52 2.93 -32.64
CA GLU A 584 17.75 1.81 -33.56
C GLU A 584 19.13 1.16 -33.38
N ILE A 585 20.15 1.97 -33.06
CA ILE A 585 21.50 1.44 -32.78
C ILE A 585 21.49 0.61 -31.50
N LEU A 586 20.85 1.10 -30.43
CA LEU A 586 20.70 0.35 -29.20
C LEU A 586 19.97 -0.97 -29.42
N HIS A 587 18.85 -0.94 -30.13
CA HIS A 587 18.05 -2.15 -30.41
C HIS A 587 18.84 -3.17 -31.24
N LYS A 588 19.38 -2.77 -32.39
CA LYS A 588 19.96 -3.71 -33.36
C LYS A 588 21.43 -4.04 -33.08
N LYS A 589 22.26 -3.05 -32.69
CA LYS A 589 23.72 -3.25 -32.59
C LYS A 589 24.18 -3.63 -31.20
N VAL A 590 23.50 -3.18 -30.15
CA VAL A 590 23.89 -3.47 -28.77
C VAL A 590 23.14 -4.68 -28.23
N PHE A 591 21.80 -4.63 -28.20
CA PHE A 591 20.99 -5.67 -27.60
C PHE A 591 20.51 -6.73 -28.57
N ASN A 592 20.76 -6.58 -29.87
CA ASN A 592 20.29 -7.49 -30.93
C ASN A 592 18.80 -7.85 -30.77
N ILE A 593 17.98 -6.82 -30.57
CA ILE A 593 16.54 -6.93 -30.34
C ILE A 593 15.84 -7.00 -31.71
N ASP A 594 15.06 -8.03 -31.93
CA ASP A 594 14.25 -8.22 -33.11
C ASP A 594 12.90 -7.48 -33.05
N GLU A 595 12.11 -7.52 -34.12
CA GLU A 595 10.80 -6.86 -34.19
C GLU A 595 9.78 -7.45 -33.21
N LYS A 596 9.86 -8.77 -32.93
CA LYS A 596 9.00 -9.43 -31.93
C LYS A 596 9.31 -8.92 -30.53
N GLU A 597 10.58 -8.82 -30.17
CA GLU A 597 11.05 -8.29 -28.89
C GLU A 597 10.71 -6.80 -28.72
N VAL A 598 10.79 -6.00 -29.80
CA VAL A 598 10.31 -4.61 -29.79
C VAL A 598 8.81 -4.54 -29.47
N ASN A 599 8.01 -5.44 -30.03
CA ASN A 599 6.58 -5.50 -29.75
C ASN A 599 6.30 -5.93 -28.29
N ILE A 600 7.10 -6.84 -27.72
CA ILE A 600 7.01 -7.20 -26.29
C ILE A 600 7.26 -5.96 -25.42
N ILE A 601 8.32 -5.20 -25.68
CA ILE A 601 8.60 -3.94 -24.95
C ILE A 601 7.44 -2.98 -25.07
N LYS A 602 6.94 -2.71 -26.27
CA LYS A 602 5.83 -1.79 -26.50
C LYS A 602 4.56 -2.24 -25.79
N ASN A 603 4.22 -3.52 -25.86
CA ASN A 603 3.05 -4.08 -25.18
C ASN A 603 3.18 -3.96 -23.67
N TYR A 604 4.36 -4.19 -23.09
CA TYR A 604 4.61 -4.03 -21.67
C TYR A 604 4.45 -2.58 -21.21
N LEU A 605 4.99 -1.63 -21.98
CA LEU A 605 5.02 -0.20 -21.64
C LEU A 605 3.72 0.53 -21.96
N TYR A 606 3.02 0.18 -23.05
CA TYR A 606 1.99 1.02 -23.68
C TYR A 606 0.64 0.32 -23.90
N LYS A 607 0.35 -0.79 -23.22
CA LYS A 607 -0.89 -1.61 -23.36
C LYS A 607 -2.22 -0.84 -23.46
N LYS A 608 -2.25 0.46 -23.15
CA LYS A 608 -3.45 1.31 -23.22
C LYS A 608 -3.79 1.89 -24.59
N VAL A 609 -2.87 1.86 -25.54
CA VAL A 609 -3.04 2.59 -26.83
C VAL A 609 -3.70 1.74 -27.90
N MET A 610 -3.60 0.43 -27.82
CA MET A 610 -4.09 -0.46 -28.89
C MET A 610 -5.58 -0.79 -28.82
N THR A 611 -6.20 -0.77 -27.64
CA THR A 611 -7.66 -1.02 -27.47
C THR A 611 -8.57 0.14 -27.90
N GLN A 612 -8.02 1.33 -28.16
CA GLN A 612 -8.80 2.48 -28.64
C GLN A 612 -8.69 2.71 -30.16
N ILE A 613 -7.81 1.99 -30.85
CA ILE A 613 -7.62 2.12 -32.30
C ILE A 613 -8.39 1.04 -33.08
N GLU A 614 -8.79 -0.06 -32.44
CA GLU A 614 -9.61 -1.11 -33.07
C GLU A 614 -11.14 -0.86 -32.93
N GLU A 615 -11.56 0.22 -32.23
CA GLU A 615 -12.96 0.64 -32.11
C GLU A 615 -13.27 1.96 -32.86
N ILE A 616 -12.39 2.43 -33.74
CA ILE A 616 -12.65 3.49 -34.73
C ILE A 616 -12.40 2.92 -36.13
#